data_4992ea2afef1a9b31755bb6a7f8586a9
#
_entry.id   4992ea2afef1a9b31755bb6a7f8586a9
#
_cell.length_a   1.000
_cell.length_b   1.000
_cell.length_c   1.000
_cell.angle_alpha   90.00
_cell.angle_beta   90.00
_cell.angle_gamma   90.00
#
_symmetry.space_group_name_H-M   'P 1'
#
loop_
_entity.id
_entity.type
_entity.pdbx_description
1 polymer ?
#
loop_
_entity_poly.entity_id
_entity_poly.type
_entity_poly.pdbx_seq_one_letter_code
_entity_poly.pdbx_strand_id
1 'polypeptide(L)'
;MFCIGNFLLAQKKETTTTKNVSVVDTSFFIPQLNRHRRVWIYLPASYSTSKRKYPVIYMHDGQNVFDDKTAFAGEWGVDEALDTLGMLVGESIIVAIDNGGEKRLNEYSPYDMDKYGKGEGIQYLDFIVKNLRPFINRNYRTEKSRKHTFILGSSMGGLISMYALLKYPKVFGAAGVFSPSFWIAPQLKADVIKSSKKTKGKIYLYSGKQEGETMVPDLLAMFNLLRQHSKAKLTTVIRSEGMHNEASWRKEFPLFYKWLMH
;
A
#
# COMPACT_ATOMS: atom_id res chain seq x y z
N MET A 1 -26.41 47.74 15.13
CA MET A 1 -25.15 47.17 14.66
C MET A 1 -25.33 45.64 14.62
N PHE A 2 -25.74 45.11 13.46
CA PHE A 2 -26.02 43.67 13.30
C PHE A 2 -24.74 42.98 12.85
N CYS A 3 -24.19 42.12 13.69
CA CYS A 3 -23.11 41.20 13.32
C CYS A 3 -23.72 40.06 12.48
N ILE A 4 -23.47 40.05 11.17
CA ILE A 4 -23.77 38.91 10.30
C ILE A 4 -22.63 37.89 10.51
N GLY A 5 -22.93 36.88 11.26
CA GLY A 5 -22.03 35.72 11.40
C GLY A 5 -22.00 34.94 10.07
N ASN A 6 -20.88 34.97 9.36
CA ASN A 6 -20.64 34.09 8.22
C ASN A 6 -20.48 32.64 8.75
N PHE A 7 -21.55 31.86 8.67
CA PHE A 7 -21.45 30.41 8.74
C PHE A 7 -20.82 29.91 7.42
N LEU A 8 -19.54 29.65 7.45
CA LEU A 8 -18.90 28.81 6.44
C LEU A 8 -19.51 27.41 6.54
N LEU A 9 -20.48 27.13 5.68
CA LEU A 9 -20.95 25.78 5.43
C LEU A 9 -19.76 25.00 4.86
N ALA A 10 -19.19 24.09 5.64
CA ALA A 10 -18.22 23.14 5.14
C ALA A 10 -18.87 22.38 3.97
N GLN A 11 -18.41 22.62 2.74
CA GLN A 11 -18.87 21.89 1.57
C GLN A 11 -18.65 20.40 1.82
N LYS A 12 -19.74 19.62 1.80
CA LYS A 12 -19.69 18.17 1.92
C LYS A 12 -18.97 17.64 0.69
N LYS A 13 -17.77 17.12 0.85
CA LYS A 13 -17.02 16.48 -0.24
C LYS A 13 -17.90 15.39 -0.89
N GLU A 14 -18.02 15.42 -2.20
CA GLU A 14 -18.65 14.34 -2.97
C GLU A 14 -17.66 13.17 -3.10
N THR A 15 -18.19 11.97 -3.33
CA THR A 15 -17.34 10.80 -3.58
C THR A 15 -16.72 10.88 -4.97
N THR A 16 -15.45 10.52 -5.08
CA THR A 16 -14.70 10.47 -6.33
C THR A 16 -14.52 9.05 -6.85
N THR A 17 -14.95 8.03 -6.08
CA THR A 17 -14.83 6.63 -6.48
C THR A 17 -15.48 6.34 -7.82
N THR A 18 -14.79 5.59 -8.68
CA THR A 18 -15.41 5.06 -9.90
C THR A 18 -16.40 3.94 -9.58
N LYS A 19 -17.25 3.60 -10.55
CA LYS A 19 -18.24 2.51 -10.43
C LYS A 19 -17.63 1.13 -10.17
N ASN A 20 -16.34 0.98 -10.38
CA ASN A 20 -15.59 -0.26 -10.23
C ASN A 20 -15.10 -0.49 -8.79
N VAL A 21 -15.29 0.49 -7.91
CA VAL A 21 -14.96 0.41 -6.48
C VAL A 21 -16.19 0.04 -5.66
N SER A 22 -16.00 -0.82 -4.69
CA SER A 22 -17.02 -1.15 -3.69
C SER A 22 -16.40 -1.45 -2.33
N VAL A 23 -17.20 -1.41 -1.29
CA VAL A 23 -16.78 -1.83 0.05
C VAL A 23 -17.08 -3.33 0.19
N VAL A 24 -16.05 -4.11 0.47
CA VAL A 24 -16.15 -5.56 0.74
C VAL A 24 -16.83 -5.79 2.08
N ASP A 25 -16.38 -5.02 3.08
CA ASP A 25 -16.89 -5.06 4.43
C ASP A 25 -16.55 -3.72 5.13
N THR A 26 -17.53 -3.15 5.81
CA THR A 26 -17.36 -1.91 6.59
C THR A 26 -16.66 -2.16 7.92
N SER A 27 -16.61 -3.43 8.38
CA SER A 27 -16.15 -3.80 9.72
C SER A 27 -15.50 -5.19 9.75
N PHE A 28 -14.62 -5.48 8.79
CA PHE A 28 -13.91 -6.75 8.68
C PHE A 28 -13.09 -7.01 9.95
N PHE A 29 -13.32 -8.13 10.60
CA PHE A 29 -12.66 -8.48 11.86
C PHE A 29 -11.21 -8.93 11.65
N ILE A 30 -10.30 -8.37 12.44
CA ILE A 30 -8.87 -8.70 12.50
C ILE A 30 -8.61 -9.50 13.78
N PRO A 31 -8.63 -10.84 13.75
CA PRO A 31 -8.50 -11.66 14.97
C PRO A 31 -7.18 -11.41 15.73
N GLN A 32 -6.10 -11.17 14.99
CA GLN A 32 -4.75 -10.98 15.56
C GLN A 32 -4.62 -9.70 16.38
N LEU A 33 -5.48 -8.72 16.15
CA LEU A 33 -5.47 -7.42 16.82
C LEU A 33 -6.71 -7.15 17.66
N ASN A 34 -7.72 -8.04 17.57
CA ASN A 34 -9.06 -7.85 18.13
C ASN A 34 -9.65 -6.49 17.73
N ARG A 35 -9.61 -6.15 16.43
CA ARG A 35 -10.04 -4.88 15.85
C ARG A 35 -10.82 -5.12 14.58
N HIS A 36 -11.49 -4.09 14.09
CA HIS A 36 -12.22 -4.13 12.83
C HIS A 36 -11.67 -3.09 11.86
N ARG A 37 -11.82 -3.36 10.54
CA ARG A 37 -11.36 -2.46 9.47
C ARG A 37 -12.36 -2.48 8.32
N ARG A 38 -12.57 -1.32 7.72
CA ARG A 38 -13.20 -1.27 6.41
C ARG A 38 -12.20 -1.77 5.36
N VAL A 39 -12.71 -2.61 4.47
CA VAL A 39 -11.96 -3.15 3.33
C VAL A 39 -12.68 -2.79 2.06
N TRP A 40 -11.95 -2.20 1.13
CA TRP A 40 -12.41 -1.82 -0.19
C TRP A 40 -11.92 -2.79 -1.24
N ILE A 41 -12.62 -2.84 -2.37
CA ILE A 41 -12.18 -3.57 -3.54
C ILE A 41 -12.46 -2.77 -4.80
N TYR A 42 -11.48 -2.72 -5.68
CA TYR A 42 -11.63 -2.34 -7.08
C TYR A 42 -11.64 -3.61 -7.92
N LEU A 43 -12.64 -3.77 -8.76
CA LEU A 43 -12.74 -4.85 -9.73
C LEU A 43 -12.59 -4.26 -11.15
N PRO A 44 -11.66 -4.77 -11.96
CA PRO A 44 -11.40 -4.18 -13.28
C PRO A 44 -12.60 -4.28 -14.21
N ALA A 45 -12.66 -3.40 -15.21
CA ALA A 45 -13.82 -3.27 -16.11
C ALA A 45 -14.24 -4.60 -16.77
N SER A 46 -13.29 -5.46 -17.13
CA SER A 46 -13.59 -6.78 -17.71
C SER A 46 -14.09 -7.80 -16.67
N TYR A 47 -14.10 -7.47 -15.37
CA TYR A 47 -14.49 -8.46 -14.34
C TYR A 47 -15.92 -8.97 -14.51
N SER A 48 -16.88 -8.13 -14.92
CA SER A 48 -18.27 -8.53 -15.13
C SER A 48 -18.49 -9.38 -16.41
N THR A 49 -17.65 -9.20 -17.41
CA THR A 49 -17.81 -9.82 -18.74
C THR A 49 -16.88 -11.00 -19.02
N SER A 50 -15.86 -11.19 -18.19
CA SER A 50 -14.84 -12.23 -18.32
C SER A 50 -14.88 -13.23 -17.19
N LYS A 51 -14.49 -14.49 -17.46
CA LYS A 51 -14.28 -15.54 -16.43
C LYS A 51 -12.83 -15.70 -16.01
N ARG A 52 -11.91 -14.84 -16.51
CA ARG A 52 -10.49 -14.92 -16.17
C ARG A 52 -10.23 -14.60 -14.68
N LYS A 53 -9.06 -14.99 -14.22
CA LYS A 53 -8.55 -14.64 -12.89
C LYS A 53 -7.60 -13.46 -13.01
N TYR A 54 -7.47 -12.68 -11.94
CA TYR A 54 -6.73 -11.43 -11.91
C TYR A 54 -5.66 -11.43 -10.82
N PRO A 55 -4.49 -10.83 -11.07
CA PRO A 55 -3.55 -10.49 -10.02
C PRO A 55 -4.21 -9.62 -8.94
N VAL A 56 -3.69 -9.67 -7.72
CA VAL A 56 -4.21 -8.89 -6.58
C VAL A 56 -3.11 -8.02 -5.99
N ILE A 57 -3.40 -6.74 -5.82
CA ILE A 57 -2.57 -5.79 -5.08
C ILE A 57 -3.29 -5.46 -3.77
N TYR A 58 -2.65 -5.75 -2.64
CA TYR A 58 -3.11 -5.29 -1.33
C TYR A 58 -2.51 -3.92 -1.04
N MET A 59 -3.34 -2.93 -0.75
CA MET A 59 -2.91 -1.56 -0.47
C MET A 59 -3.26 -1.16 0.95
N HIS A 60 -2.32 -0.51 1.60
CA HIS A 60 -2.50 0.09 2.92
C HIS A 60 -3.18 1.46 2.82
N ASP A 61 -3.67 1.97 3.96
CA ASP A 61 -4.34 3.27 4.05
C ASP A 61 -5.54 3.39 3.09
N GLY A 62 -6.41 2.37 3.10
CA GLY A 62 -7.51 2.20 2.14
C GLY A 62 -8.42 3.41 1.98
N GLN A 63 -8.63 4.20 3.04
CA GLN A 63 -9.41 5.43 3.01
C GLN A 63 -8.83 6.51 2.07
N ASN A 64 -7.52 6.41 1.71
CA ASN A 64 -6.83 7.37 0.83
C ASN A 64 -6.64 6.82 -0.59
N VAL A 65 -7.13 5.61 -0.90
CA VAL A 65 -6.80 4.94 -2.17
C VAL A 65 -7.72 5.35 -3.31
N PHE A 66 -9.02 5.47 -3.05
CA PHE A 66 -10.07 5.57 -4.07
C PHE A 66 -11.03 6.73 -3.92
N ASP A 67 -11.05 7.45 -2.80
CA ASP A 67 -12.11 8.40 -2.53
C ASP A 67 -11.59 9.62 -1.76
N ASP A 68 -11.60 10.78 -2.41
CA ASP A 68 -11.21 12.05 -1.80
C ASP A 68 -12.10 12.43 -0.60
N LYS A 69 -13.34 11.92 -0.57
CA LYS A 69 -14.27 12.13 0.56
C LYS A 69 -13.78 11.48 1.84
N THR A 70 -13.12 10.33 1.75
CA THR A 70 -12.61 9.58 2.90
C THR A 70 -11.13 9.83 3.15
N ALA A 71 -10.43 10.39 2.18
CA ALA A 71 -9.00 10.65 2.24
C ALA A 71 -8.67 11.77 3.23
N PHE A 72 -7.56 11.59 3.96
CA PHE A 72 -7.08 12.59 4.91
C PHE A 72 -6.48 13.83 4.22
N ALA A 73 -5.63 13.62 3.21
CA ALA A 73 -4.90 14.69 2.51
C ALA A 73 -4.96 14.56 0.98
N GLY A 74 -6.11 14.13 0.48
CA GLY A 74 -6.30 13.75 -0.92
C GLY A 74 -6.16 12.27 -1.14
N GLU A 75 -6.59 11.79 -2.29
CA GLU A 75 -6.56 10.38 -2.66
C GLU A 75 -5.43 10.05 -3.64
N TRP A 76 -5.13 8.75 -3.77
CA TRP A 76 -4.19 8.24 -4.77
C TRP A 76 -4.78 8.14 -6.19
N GLY A 77 -6.10 8.14 -6.33
CA GLY A 77 -6.79 7.99 -7.63
C GLY A 77 -6.42 6.70 -8.35
N VAL A 78 -6.38 5.60 -7.59
CA VAL A 78 -5.95 4.29 -8.10
C VAL A 78 -6.95 3.72 -9.09
N ASP A 79 -8.22 3.88 -8.83
CA ASP A 79 -9.31 3.37 -9.67
C ASP A 79 -9.39 4.11 -11.00
N GLU A 80 -9.26 5.44 -11.04
CA GLU A 80 -9.22 6.21 -12.28
C GLU A 80 -7.99 5.83 -13.12
N ALA A 81 -6.83 5.67 -12.44
CA ALA A 81 -5.62 5.23 -13.12
C ALA A 81 -5.78 3.84 -13.73
N LEU A 82 -6.43 2.92 -13.04
CA LEU A 82 -6.64 1.55 -13.52
C LEU A 82 -7.73 1.44 -14.56
N ASP A 83 -8.79 2.25 -14.49
CA ASP A 83 -9.83 2.33 -15.53
C ASP A 83 -9.22 2.75 -16.87
N THR A 84 -8.16 3.56 -16.84
CA THR A 84 -7.42 3.97 -18.04
C THR A 84 -6.35 2.97 -18.46
N LEU A 85 -5.54 2.49 -17.53
CA LEU A 85 -4.33 1.71 -17.81
C LEU A 85 -4.58 0.20 -17.88
N GLY A 86 -5.58 -0.29 -17.16
CA GLY A 86 -5.78 -1.74 -16.99
C GLY A 86 -5.88 -2.49 -18.30
N MET A 87 -6.63 -1.96 -19.25
CA MET A 87 -6.77 -2.57 -20.59
C MET A 87 -5.49 -2.55 -21.43
N LEU A 88 -4.59 -1.61 -21.16
CA LEU A 88 -3.37 -1.41 -21.93
C LEU A 88 -2.20 -2.28 -21.45
N VAL A 89 -2.07 -2.44 -20.13
CA VAL A 89 -0.89 -3.09 -19.51
C VAL A 89 -1.22 -4.35 -18.72
N GLY A 90 -2.48 -4.67 -18.55
CA GLY A 90 -2.98 -5.78 -17.75
C GLY A 90 -3.84 -5.28 -16.59
N GLU A 91 -4.88 -6.03 -16.26
CA GLU A 91 -5.86 -5.69 -15.23
C GLU A 91 -5.56 -6.43 -13.93
N SER A 92 -5.80 -5.76 -12.81
CA SER A 92 -5.63 -6.31 -11.45
C SER A 92 -6.82 -5.96 -10.58
N ILE A 93 -7.08 -6.79 -9.57
CA ILE A 93 -7.93 -6.46 -8.44
C ILE A 93 -7.09 -5.68 -7.42
N ILE A 94 -7.65 -4.59 -6.88
CA ILE A 94 -7.05 -3.92 -5.73
C ILE A 94 -7.89 -4.19 -4.50
N VAL A 95 -7.23 -4.56 -3.41
CA VAL A 95 -7.85 -4.71 -2.09
C VAL A 95 -7.22 -3.69 -1.17
N ALA A 96 -7.95 -2.64 -0.80
CA ALA A 96 -7.44 -1.58 0.05
C ALA A 96 -8.01 -1.71 1.47
N ILE A 97 -7.14 -1.56 2.45
CA ILE A 97 -7.44 -1.78 3.87
C ILE A 97 -7.26 -0.46 4.59
N ASP A 98 -8.32 0.06 5.21
CA ASP A 98 -8.22 1.26 6.02
C ASP A 98 -7.18 1.09 7.12
N ASN A 99 -6.49 2.15 7.49
CA ASN A 99 -5.56 2.10 8.60
C ASN A 99 -6.27 2.16 9.96
N GLY A 100 -5.53 1.95 11.01
CA GLY A 100 -6.02 1.92 12.38
C GLY A 100 -6.21 3.27 13.07
N GLY A 101 -6.20 4.38 12.35
CA GLY A 101 -6.22 5.71 12.96
C GLY A 101 -5.02 5.89 13.89
N GLU A 102 -5.25 6.16 15.17
CA GLU A 102 -4.19 6.29 16.17
C GLU A 102 -3.27 5.07 16.29
N LYS A 103 -3.75 3.87 15.92
CA LYS A 103 -2.96 2.64 15.91
C LYS A 103 -2.16 2.41 14.64
N ARG A 104 -2.28 3.28 13.63
CA ARG A 104 -1.60 3.12 12.34
C ARG A 104 -0.09 2.90 12.47
N LEU A 105 0.59 3.68 13.31
CA LEU A 105 2.04 3.55 13.49
C LEU A 105 2.41 2.19 14.08
N ASN A 106 1.66 1.71 15.08
CA ASN A 106 1.89 0.42 15.70
C ASN A 106 1.60 -0.73 14.73
N GLU A 107 0.46 -0.69 14.05
CA GLU A 107 0.02 -1.72 13.10
C GLU A 107 0.92 -1.82 11.85
N TYR A 108 1.64 -0.75 11.50
CA TYR A 108 2.56 -0.75 10.36
C TYR A 108 4.04 -0.86 10.76
N SER A 109 4.35 -0.97 12.06
CA SER A 109 5.69 -1.28 12.53
C SER A 109 5.81 -2.73 12.99
N PRO A 110 6.72 -3.53 12.41
CA PRO A 110 6.99 -4.89 12.89
C PRO A 110 7.86 -4.91 14.15
N TYR A 111 8.33 -3.75 14.61
CA TYR A 111 9.22 -3.59 15.76
C TYR A 111 8.63 -2.63 16.79
N ASP A 112 8.98 -2.84 18.06
CA ASP A 112 8.70 -1.88 19.11
C ASP A 112 9.45 -0.57 18.84
N MET A 113 8.81 0.53 19.18
CA MET A 113 9.31 1.89 18.93
C MET A 113 9.35 2.64 20.27
N ASP A 114 10.52 3.18 20.66
CA ASP A 114 10.70 3.85 21.96
C ASP A 114 9.66 4.95 22.20
N LYS A 115 9.38 5.75 21.19
CA LYS A 115 8.43 6.87 21.28
C LYS A 115 6.96 6.47 21.10
N TYR A 116 6.68 5.41 20.33
CA TYR A 116 5.32 5.08 19.88
C TYR A 116 4.81 3.74 20.42
N GLY A 117 5.61 3.06 21.24
CA GLY A 117 5.22 1.83 21.92
C GLY A 117 5.35 0.58 21.06
N LYS A 118 4.57 -0.44 21.42
CA LYS A 118 4.68 -1.78 20.84
C LYS A 118 4.31 -1.83 19.35
N GLY A 119 5.15 -2.51 18.55
CA GLY A 119 4.86 -2.82 17.17
C GLY A 119 3.89 -3.99 17.02
N GLU A 120 2.90 -3.84 16.15
CA GLU A 120 1.86 -4.83 15.85
C GLU A 120 1.87 -5.26 14.37
N GLY A 121 2.90 -4.86 13.62
CA GLY A 121 2.98 -5.09 12.17
C GLY A 121 3.04 -6.56 11.78
N ILE A 122 3.58 -7.43 12.64
CA ILE A 122 3.57 -8.88 12.42
C ILE A 122 2.13 -9.40 12.47
N GLN A 123 1.35 -8.99 13.47
CA GLN A 123 -0.06 -9.36 13.65
C GLN A 123 -0.92 -8.83 12.49
N TYR A 124 -0.67 -7.60 12.07
CA TYR A 124 -1.35 -7.01 10.92
C TYR A 124 -1.06 -7.76 9.61
N LEU A 125 0.18 -8.12 9.34
CA LEU A 125 0.52 -8.94 8.16
C LEU A 125 -0.05 -10.36 8.27
N ASP A 126 -0.06 -10.96 9.47
CA ASP A 126 -0.71 -12.25 9.71
C ASP A 126 -2.19 -12.21 9.34
N PHE A 127 -2.89 -11.13 9.69
CA PHE A 127 -4.28 -10.90 9.25
C PHE A 127 -4.40 -10.88 7.73
N ILE A 128 -3.58 -10.09 7.04
CA ILE A 128 -3.64 -10.03 5.57
C ILE A 128 -3.44 -11.42 4.98
N VAL A 129 -2.43 -12.16 5.45
CA VAL A 129 -2.04 -13.44 4.86
C VAL A 129 -2.97 -14.58 5.23
N LYS A 130 -3.42 -14.64 6.50
CA LYS A 130 -4.15 -15.78 7.05
C LYS A 130 -5.69 -15.63 7.03
N ASN A 131 -6.20 -14.39 6.98
CA ASN A 131 -7.63 -14.08 7.03
C ASN A 131 -8.12 -13.40 5.74
N LEU A 132 -7.61 -12.21 5.45
CA LEU A 132 -8.12 -11.40 4.34
C LEU A 132 -7.83 -12.05 2.98
N ARG A 133 -6.59 -12.42 2.69
CA ARG A 133 -6.22 -13.06 1.42
C ARG A 133 -7.00 -14.36 1.15
N PRO A 134 -7.17 -15.29 2.08
CA PRO A 134 -8.04 -16.46 1.88
C PRO A 134 -9.50 -16.10 1.62
N PHE A 135 -10.03 -15.07 2.29
CA PHE A 135 -11.38 -14.57 2.05
C PHE A 135 -11.51 -14.02 0.62
N ILE A 136 -10.62 -13.15 0.19
CA ILE A 136 -10.59 -12.60 -1.17
C ILE A 136 -10.46 -13.71 -2.21
N ASN A 137 -9.59 -14.69 -1.98
CA ASN A 137 -9.39 -15.81 -2.91
C ASN A 137 -10.57 -16.78 -3.02
N ARG A 138 -11.47 -16.80 -2.03
CA ARG A 138 -12.73 -17.61 -2.09
C ARG A 138 -13.85 -16.87 -2.79
N ASN A 139 -13.92 -15.56 -2.60
CA ASN A 139 -15.07 -14.77 -3.06
C ASN A 139 -14.86 -14.10 -4.41
N TYR A 140 -13.59 -13.97 -4.87
CA TYR A 140 -13.24 -13.28 -6.11
C TYR A 140 -12.36 -14.13 -7.01
N ARG A 141 -12.39 -13.86 -8.32
CA ARG A 141 -11.58 -14.56 -9.32
C ARG A 141 -10.14 -14.04 -9.31
N THR A 142 -9.33 -14.57 -8.41
CA THR A 142 -7.95 -14.18 -8.18
C THR A 142 -6.95 -15.19 -8.73
N GLU A 143 -5.82 -14.70 -9.23
CA GLU A 143 -4.61 -15.46 -9.42
C GLU A 143 -3.95 -15.69 -8.06
N LYS A 144 -3.95 -16.93 -7.57
CA LYS A 144 -3.55 -17.26 -6.18
C LYS A 144 -2.05 -17.39 -5.98
N SER A 145 -1.27 -17.40 -7.05
CA SER A 145 0.17 -17.62 -6.97
C SER A 145 0.90 -16.39 -6.44
N ARG A 146 2.06 -16.63 -5.85
CA ARG A 146 2.96 -15.57 -5.40
C ARG A 146 3.25 -14.52 -6.47
N LYS A 147 3.42 -14.96 -7.73
CA LYS A 147 3.76 -14.07 -8.86
C LYS A 147 2.68 -13.03 -9.16
N HIS A 148 1.47 -13.25 -8.68
CA HIS A 148 0.29 -12.42 -8.92
C HIS A 148 -0.33 -11.87 -7.64
N THR A 149 0.43 -11.88 -6.53
CA THR A 149 0.02 -11.31 -5.24
C THR A 149 1.03 -10.25 -4.84
N PHE A 150 0.58 -9.01 -4.71
CA PHE A 150 1.44 -7.85 -4.50
C PHE A 150 0.97 -7.04 -3.30
N ILE A 151 1.86 -6.21 -2.75
CA ILE A 151 1.56 -5.33 -1.61
C ILE A 151 2.15 -3.94 -1.87
N LEU A 152 1.44 -2.89 -1.47
CA LEU A 152 1.79 -1.50 -1.77
C LEU A 152 1.37 -0.57 -0.64
N GLY A 153 2.20 0.40 -0.35
CA GLY A 153 1.85 1.50 0.54
C GLY A 153 2.92 2.58 0.60
N SER A 154 2.58 3.68 1.25
CA SER A 154 3.46 4.82 1.46
C SER A 154 3.81 5.04 2.92
N SER A 155 4.92 5.71 3.17
CA SER A 155 5.34 6.08 4.52
C SER A 155 5.51 4.83 5.40
N MET A 156 4.80 4.73 6.51
CA MET A 156 4.71 3.50 7.31
C MET A 156 4.12 2.32 6.51
N GLY A 157 3.19 2.58 5.56
CA GLY A 157 2.68 1.57 4.63
C GLY A 157 3.76 1.04 3.69
N GLY A 158 4.71 1.89 3.29
CA GLY A 158 5.91 1.48 2.54
C GLY A 158 6.84 0.60 3.39
N LEU A 159 7.06 0.96 4.65
CA LEU A 159 7.82 0.18 5.61
C LEU A 159 7.25 -1.25 5.75
N ILE A 160 5.95 -1.36 6.05
CA ILE A 160 5.32 -2.67 6.27
C ILE A 160 5.21 -3.48 4.97
N SER A 161 5.08 -2.83 3.80
CA SER A 161 5.13 -3.49 2.49
C SER A 161 6.49 -4.11 2.21
N MET A 162 7.57 -3.42 2.55
CA MET A 162 8.92 -3.97 2.47
C MET A 162 9.10 -5.15 3.40
N TYR A 163 8.67 -5.03 4.65
CA TYR A 163 8.76 -6.11 5.63
C TYR A 163 7.93 -7.34 5.23
N ALA A 164 6.77 -7.14 4.59
CA ALA A 164 5.93 -8.23 4.09
C ALA A 164 6.66 -9.18 3.13
N LEU A 165 7.51 -8.65 2.24
CA LEU A 165 8.32 -9.47 1.35
C LEU A 165 9.36 -10.32 2.09
N LEU A 166 9.93 -9.80 3.18
CA LEU A 166 10.88 -10.52 4.01
C LEU A 166 10.20 -11.62 4.83
N LYS A 167 9.07 -11.27 5.43
CA LYS A 167 8.31 -12.17 6.33
C LYS A 167 7.55 -13.25 5.58
N TYR A 168 6.96 -12.91 4.43
CA TYR A 168 6.12 -13.79 3.62
C TYR A 168 6.61 -13.95 2.17
N PRO A 169 7.87 -14.38 1.96
CA PRO A 169 8.47 -14.47 0.62
C PRO A 169 7.80 -15.50 -0.30
N LYS A 170 6.96 -16.38 0.26
CA LYS A 170 6.14 -17.36 -0.48
C LYS A 170 4.76 -16.81 -0.86
N VAL A 171 4.35 -15.67 -0.32
CA VAL A 171 3.03 -15.05 -0.54
C VAL A 171 3.11 -13.90 -1.51
N PHE A 172 4.00 -12.94 -1.26
CA PHE A 172 4.11 -11.74 -2.07
C PHE A 172 5.20 -11.86 -3.13
N GLY A 173 4.86 -11.55 -4.37
CA GLY A 173 5.76 -11.54 -5.53
C GLY A 173 6.40 -10.20 -5.80
N ALA A 174 5.75 -9.12 -5.38
CA ALA A 174 6.29 -7.76 -5.50
C ALA A 174 5.79 -6.86 -4.37
N ALA A 175 6.55 -5.79 -4.11
CA ALA A 175 6.14 -4.68 -3.27
C ALA A 175 6.38 -3.32 -3.94
N GLY A 176 5.41 -2.43 -3.80
CA GLY A 176 5.56 -0.99 -3.98
C GLY A 176 5.85 -0.33 -2.64
N VAL A 177 7.00 0.31 -2.54
CA VAL A 177 7.54 0.88 -1.31
C VAL A 177 7.74 2.36 -1.54
N PHE A 178 6.69 3.14 -1.24
CA PHE A 178 6.63 4.56 -1.54
C PHE A 178 7.01 5.37 -0.30
N SER A 179 7.99 6.26 -0.44
CA SER A 179 8.42 7.19 0.61
C SER A 179 8.52 6.53 2.00
N PRO A 180 9.21 5.39 2.14
CA PRO A 180 9.12 4.53 3.31
C PRO A 180 9.76 5.15 4.55
N SER A 181 9.10 5.05 5.70
CA SER A 181 9.59 5.53 6.99
C SER A 181 10.66 4.60 7.58
N PHE A 182 11.74 4.31 6.87
CA PHE A 182 12.80 3.40 7.33
C PHE A 182 13.54 3.88 8.58
N TRP A 183 13.57 5.19 8.79
CA TRP A 183 14.18 5.82 9.95
C TRP A 183 13.54 5.40 11.28
N ILE A 184 12.25 5.05 11.27
CA ILE A 184 11.53 4.65 12.49
C ILE A 184 11.79 3.19 12.89
N ALA A 185 12.34 2.39 11.97
CA ALA A 185 12.56 0.95 12.13
C ALA A 185 13.97 0.54 11.69
N PRO A 186 15.04 1.02 12.35
CA PRO A 186 16.42 0.72 11.97
C PRO A 186 16.74 -0.77 12.01
N GLN A 187 16.00 -1.57 12.81
CA GLN A 187 16.10 -3.02 12.90
C GLN A 187 15.83 -3.72 11.56
N LEU A 188 15.06 -3.10 10.67
CA LEU A 188 14.76 -3.63 9.34
C LEU A 188 16.03 -3.93 8.53
N LYS A 189 17.10 -3.14 8.70
CA LYS A 189 18.38 -3.36 8.02
C LYS A 189 18.98 -4.72 8.37
N ALA A 190 18.94 -5.10 9.66
CA ALA A 190 19.41 -6.42 10.11
C ALA A 190 18.55 -7.56 9.55
N ASP A 191 17.23 -7.39 9.51
CA ASP A 191 16.33 -8.39 8.94
C ASP A 191 16.51 -8.54 7.42
N VAL A 192 16.82 -7.46 6.70
CA VAL A 192 17.19 -7.54 5.28
C VAL A 192 18.44 -8.40 5.11
N ILE A 193 19.50 -8.17 5.87
CA ILE A 193 20.73 -8.95 5.79
C ILE A 193 20.46 -10.45 6.08
N LYS A 194 19.67 -10.73 7.13
CA LYS A 194 19.37 -12.09 7.58
C LYS A 194 18.46 -12.88 6.64
N SER A 195 17.43 -12.21 6.09
CA SER A 195 16.30 -12.89 5.44
C SER A 195 16.27 -12.73 3.93
N SER A 196 16.96 -11.74 3.38
CA SER A 196 16.83 -11.33 1.99
C SER A 196 17.33 -12.35 0.96
N LYS A 197 18.20 -13.29 1.32
CA LYS A 197 18.61 -14.39 0.43
C LYS A 197 17.42 -15.21 -0.10
N LYS A 198 16.31 -15.25 0.67
CA LYS A 198 15.05 -15.91 0.31
C LYS A 198 14.12 -14.99 -0.47
N THR A 199 14.37 -13.67 -0.45
CA THR A 199 13.53 -12.67 -1.10
C THR A 199 13.82 -12.66 -2.60
N LYS A 200 12.86 -13.18 -3.33
CA LYS A 200 12.85 -13.20 -4.81
C LYS A 200 11.59 -12.48 -5.24
N GLY A 201 11.66 -11.62 -6.20
CA GLY A 201 10.49 -10.88 -6.68
C GLY A 201 10.88 -9.49 -7.13
N LYS A 202 9.91 -8.59 -7.16
CA LYS A 202 10.14 -7.23 -7.61
C LYS A 202 9.95 -6.26 -6.44
N ILE A 203 10.82 -5.27 -6.31
CA ILE A 203 10.69 -4.20 -5.32
C ILE A 203 10.84 -2.87 -6.04
N TYR A 204 9.80 -2.06 -5.95
CA TYR A 204 9.79 -0.69 -6.46
C TYR A 204 9.96 0.27 -5.29
N LEU A 205 11.09 0.96 -5.24
CA LEU A 205 11.43 1.94 -4.21
C LEU A 205 11.23 3.34 -4.79
N TYR A 206 10.36 4.13 -4.20
CA TYR A 206 10.10 5.51 -4.61
C TYR A 206 10.32 6.48 -3.47
N SER A 207 10.88 7.64 -3.77
CA SER A 207 10.90 8.82 -2.89
C SER A 207 10.99 10.11 -3.70
N GLY A 208 10.47 11.18 -3.12
CA GLY A 208 10.65 12.54 -3.60
C GLY A 208 11.84 13.23 -2.93
N LYS A 209 12.49 14.16 -3.65
CA LYS A 209 13.57 14.98 -3.07
C LYS A 209 13.05 16.06 -2.11
N GLN A 210 11.76 16.39 -2.18
CA GLN A 210 11.13 17.41 -1.31
C GLN A 210 10.55 16.80 -0.02
N GLU A 211 10.94 15.56 0.33
CA GLU A 211 10.46 14.85 1.52
C GLU A 211 11.36 15.02 2.75
N GLY A 212 12.33 15.91 2.70
CA GLY A 212 13.33 16.15 3.75
C GLY A 212 14.68 15.50 3.43
N GLU A 213 15.65 15.80 4.27
CA GLU A 213 17.07 15.51 4.00
C GLU A 213 17.41 14.01 4.11
N THR A 214 16.71 13.25 4.92
CA THR A 214 17.06 11.85 5.22
C THR A 214 16.35 10.82 4.34
N MET A 215 15.22 11.17 3.72
CA MET A 215 14.35 10.22 3.01
C MET A 215 15.06 9.52 1.85
N VAL A 216 15.70 10.30 0.97
CA VAL A 216 16.45 9.75 -0.17
C VAL A 216 17.70 8.97 0.29
N PRO A 217 18.56 9.49 1.20
CA PRO A 217 19.65 8.71 1.77
C PRO A 217 19.22 7.37 2.40
N ASP A 218 18.15 7.35 3.20
CA ASP A 218 17.65 6.12 3.82
C ASP A 218 17.13 5.11 2.78
N LEU A 219 16.43 5.60 1.75
CA LEU A 219 15.96 4.76 0.65
C LEU A 219 17.14 4.13 -0.12
N LEU A 220 18.17 4.93 -0.44
CA LEU A 220 19.37 4.45 -1.15
C LEU A 220 20.20 3.50 -0.30
N ALA A 221 20.29 3.71 1.01
CA ALA A 221 20.94 2.78 1.93
C ALA A 221 20.23 1.43 1.91
N MET A 222 18.90 1.43 1.97
CA MET A 222 18.09 0.20 1.88
C MET A 222 18.23 -0.47 0.51
N PHE A 223 18.21 0.29 -0.58
CA PHE A 223 18.44 -0.23 -1.94
C PHE A 223 19.79 -0.95 -2.03
N ASN A 224 20.85 -0.36 -1.50
CA ASN A 224 22.20 -0.95 -1.53
C ASN A 224 22.26 -2.25 -0.72
N LEU A 225 21.64 -2.31 0.46
CA LEU A 225 21.52 -3.54 1.26
C LEU A 225 20.77 -4.64 0.50
N LEU A 226 19.63 -4.31 -0.09
CA LEU A 226 18.84 -5.25 -0.89
C LEU A 226 19.61 -5.76 -2.10
N ARG A 227 20.34 -4.88 -2.79
CA ARG A 227 21.19 -5.26 -3.93
C ARG A 227 22.29 -6.25 -3.55
N GLN A 228 22.89 -6.06 -2.39
CA GLN A 228 23.98 -6.94 -1.89
C GLN A 228 23.46 -8.29 -1.39
N HIS A 229 22.29 -8.30 -0.75
CA HIS A 229 21.84 -9.46 0.03
C HIS A 229 20.66 -10.20 -0.56
N SER A 230 19.87 -9.61 -1.50
CA SER A 230 18.66 -10.25 -2.05
C SER A 230 18.83 -10.71 -3.50
N LYS A 231 17.88 -11.55 -3.95
CA LYS A 231 17.72 -11.95 -5.35
C LYS A 231 16.51 -11.24 -6.00
N ALA A 232 16.04 -10.17 -5.40
CA ALA A 232 14.93 -9.38 -5.91
C ALA A 232 15.35 -8.51 -7.10
N LYS A 233 14.44 -8.32 -8.07
CA LYS A 233 14.59 -7.30 -9.10
C LYS A 233 14.22 -5.95 -8.48
N LEU A 234 15.21 -5.05 -8.39
CA LEU A 234 15.06 -3.75 -7.73
C LEU A 234 14.89 -2.65 -8.76
N THR A 235 13.98 -1.73 -8.51
CA THR A 235 13.86 -0.46 -9.21
C THR A 235 13.80 0.64 -8.17
N THR A 236 14.57 1.71 -8.37
CA THR A 236 14.58 2.90 -7.51
C THR A 236 14.25 4.11 -8.34
N VAL A 237 13.27 4.88 -7.90
CA VAL A 237 12.84 6.12 -8.54
C VAL A 237 12.88 7.26 -7.53
N ILE A 238 13.58 8.33 -7.90
CA ILE A 238 13.68 9.56 -7.11
C ILE A 238 13.17 10.70 -7.97
N ARG A 239 12.10 11.37 -7.53
CA ARG A 239 11.51 12.52 -8.24
C ARG A 239 11.97 13.81 -7.62
N SER A 240 12.45 14.75 -8.45
CA SER A 240 12.92 16.08 -7.99
C SER A 240 11.81 16.85 -7.29
N GLU A 241 10.59 16.81 -7.82
CA GLU A 241 9.41 17.53 -7.33
C GLU A 241 8.52 16.70 -6.40
N GLY A 242 8.93 15.47 -6.08
CA GLY A 242 8.16 14.59 -5.21
C GLY A 242 8.15 15.09 -3.77
N MET A 243 6.96 15.10 -3.18
CA MET A 243 6.69 15.44 -1.78
C MET A 243 6.12 14.22 -1.05
N HIS A 244 6.14 14.26 0.29
CA HIS A 244 5.56 13.20 1.14
C HIS A 244 4.04 13.34 1.25
N ASN A 245 3.33 13.14 0.14
CA ASN A 245 1.87 13.28 0.08
C ASN A 245 1.23 12.44 -1.03
N GLU A 246 -0.08 12.28 -0.92
CA GLU A 246 -0.91 11.52 -1.85
C GLU A 246 -0.82 12.04 -3.29
N ALA A 247 -0.72 13.34 -3.50
CA ALA A 247 -0.62 13.93 -4.84
C ALA A 247 0.66 13.47 -5.58
N SER A 248 1.78 13.32 -4.86
CA SER A 248 3.02 12.79 -5.42
C SER A 248 2.91 11.28 -5.70
N TRP A 249 2.30 10.53 -4.80
CA TRP A 249 2.09 9.08 -4.94
C TRP A 249 1.08 8.77 -6.05
N ARG A 250 0.01 9.57 -6.20
CA ARG A 250 -0.95 9.50 -7.32
C ARG A 250 -0.25 9.63 -8.67
N LYS A 251 0.69 10.57 -8.81
CA LYS A 251 1.46 10.75 -10.05
C LYS A 251 2.37 9.56 -10.36
N GLU A 252 2.93 8.93 -9.35
CA GLU A 252 3.86 7.81 -9.51
C GLU A 252 3.17 6.45 -9.68
N PHE A 253 1.96 6.27 -9.12
CA PHE A 253 1.24 5.00 -9.18
C PHE A 253 1.08 4.43 -10.61
N PRO A 254 0.70 5.20 -11.64
CA PRO A 254 0.61 4.69 -13.01
C PRO A 254 1.91 4.12 -13.56
N LEU A 255 3.05 4.71 -13.19
CA LEU A 255 4.38 4.26 -13.62
C LEU A 255 4.79 2.98 -12.88
N PHE A 256 4.54 2.94 -11.58
CA PHE A 256 4.69 1.72 -10.78
C PHE A 256 3.83 0.58 -11.34
N TYR A 257 2.57 0.84 -11.67
CA TYR A 257 1.66 -0.18 -12.17
C TYR A 257 2.14 -0.76 -13.52
N LYS A 258 2.55 0.08 -14.45
CA LYS A 258 3.18 -0.36 -15.72
C LYS A 258 4.39 -1.26 -15.46
N TRP A 259 5.29 -0.83 -14.58
CA TRP A 259 6.46 -1.62 -14.20
C TRP A 259 6.10 -2.95 -13.52
N LEU A 260 5.06 -2.97 -12.71
CA LEU A 260 4.62 -4.17 -12.00
C LEU A 260 4.11 -5.24 -12.95
N MET A 261 3.36 -4.83 -13.96
CA MET A 261 2.69 -5.72 -14.90
C MET A 261 3.61 -6.26 -16.00
N HIS A 262 4.76 -5.62 -16.23
CA HIS A 262 5.84 -6.08 -17.13
C HIS A 262 6.94 -6.81 -16.34
#